data_568cc24a4f7f040d2e6aa6d9b60d85cd
#
_entry.id   568cc24a4f7f040d2e6aa6d9b60d85cd
#
_cell.length_a   1.000
_cell.length_b   1.000
_cell.length_c   1.000
_cell.angle_alpha   90.00
_cell.angle_beta   90.00
_cell.angle_gamma   90.00
#
_symmetry.space_group_name_H-M   'P 1'
#
loop_
_entity.id
_entity.type
_entity.pdbx_description
1 polymer ?
#
loop_
_entity_poly.entity_id
_entity_poly.type
_entity_poly.pdbx_seq_one_letter_code
_entity_poly.pdbx_strand_id
1 'polypeptide(L)'
;MERWATFDCYGTLIDWNGGIGRELERLFGAGRVGELLRAYHELEPQVQREDQTRSYRGVMAVTLARLGAPDQEQDALGRSLPGWEPFAEVPAALEEARAHGWRLAVLSNTDRDLLDASLARIGVGFELSIVSSEIGSYKPSRGHWSEFFARSGAEREHHVHVGASLFHDVAPAAALGLCTIWINRLGEEAEPQPDVELHSLAGLAQALDSLVP
;
A
#
# COMPACT_ATOMS: atom_id res chain seq x y z
N MET A 1 15.53 -22.64 -0.19
CA MET A 1 15.64 -21.35 0.54
C MET A 1 14.26 -20.72 0.58
N GLU A 2 13.91 -19.99 1.63
CA GLU A 2 12.59 -19.34 1.74
C GLU A 2 12.58 -18.09 0.87
N ARG A 3 11.60 -17.95 -0.04
CA ARG A 3 11.39 -16.78 -0.88
C ARG A 3 10.28 -15.92 -0.29
N TRP A 4 10.49 -14.60 -0.23
CA TRP A 4 9.55 -13.66 0.35
C TRP A 4 9.13 -12.58 -0.64
N ALA A 5 7.83 -12.33 -0.70
CA ALA A 5 7.27 -11.17 -1.35
C ALA A 5 6.61 -10.27 -0.29
N THR A 6 7.07 -9.03 -0.19
CA THR A 6 6.42 -8.01 0.66
C THR A 6 5.58 -7.09 -0.20
N PHE A 7 4.41 -6.73 0.29
CA PHE A 7 3.42 -5.92 -0.43
C PHE A 7 3.10 -4.63 0.33
N ASP A 8 3.00 -3.53 -0.40
CA ASP A 8 2.15 -2.44 0.04
C ASP A 8 0.68 -2.86 0.00
N CYS A 9 -0.20 -2.16 0.72
CA CYS A 9 -1.62 -2.50 0.80
C CYS A 9 -2.50 -1.59 -0.07
N TYR A 10 -2.54 -0.30 0.25
CA TYR A 10 -3.49 0.63 -0.34
C TYR A 10 -3.02 1.20 -1.68
N GLY A 11 -3.78 0.97 -2.74
CA GLY A 11 -3.37 1.23 -4.12
C GLY A 11 -2.72 0.02 -4.80
N THR A 12 -2.15 -0.90 -4.02
CA THR A 12 -1.55 -2.15 -4.50
C THR A 12 -2.54 -3.31 -4.45
N LEU A 13 -3.05 -3.62 -3.26
CA LEU A 13 -3.98 -4.73 -3.00
C LEU A 13 -5.43 -4.24 -2.87
N ILE A 14 -5.65 -3.12 -2.19
CA ILE A 14 -6.96 -2.49 -1.96
C ILE A 14 -7.14 -1.30 -2.89
N ASP A 15 -8.34 -1.17 -3.48
CA ASP A 15 -8.71 -0.02 -4.33
C ASP A 15 -8.85 1.26 -3.50
N TRP A 16 -7.69 1.85 -3.21
CA TRP A 16 -7.55 3.07 -2.40
C TRP A 16 -8.22 4.28 -3.07
N ASN A 17 -7.96 4.47 -4.36
CA ASN A 17 -8.54 5.57 -5.13
C ASN A 17 -10.06 5.46 -5.23
N GLY A 18 -10.59 4.27 -5.46
CA GLY A 18 -12.03 4.04 -5.47
C GLY A 18 -12.66 4.23 -4.08
N GLY A 19 -11.97 3.81 -3.02
CA GLY A 19 -12.41 4.03 -1.65
C GLY A 19 -12.53 5.51 -1.29
N ILE A 20 -11.47 6.29 -1.52
CA ILE A 20 -11.46 7.74 -1.31
C ILE A 20 -12.48 8.43 -2.22
N GLY A 21 -12.49 8.05 -3.51
CA GLY A 21 -13.38 8.65 -4.51
C GLY A 21 -14.86 8.57 -4.11
N ARG A 22 -15.32 7.42 -3.59
CA ARG A 22 -16.69 7.24 -3.10
C ARG A 22 -17.03 8.21 -1.95
N GLU A 23 -16.13 8.41 -1.00
CA GLU A 23 -16.36 9.35 0.10
C GLU A 23 -16.30 10.82 -0.38
N LEU A 24 -15.39 11.15 -1.29
CA LEU A 24 -15.34 12.49 -1.89
C LEU A 24 -16.62 12.79 -2.69
N GLU A 25 -17.15 11.80 -3.43
CA GLU A 25 -18.43 11.93 -4.13
C GLU A 25 -19.57 12.19 -3.16
N ARG A 26 -19.65 11.43 -2.09
CA ARG A 26 -20.68 11.58 -1.04
C ARG A 26 -20.63 12.96 -0.38
N LEU A 27 -19.41 13.46 -0.07
CA LEU A 27 -19.21 14.70 0.66
C LEU A 27 -19.32 15.96 -0.23
N PHE A 28 -18.86 15.89 -1.46
CA PHE A 28 -18.66 17.07 -2.31
C PHE A 28 -19.37 17.00 -3.68
N GLY A 29 -19.98 15.86 -4.00
CA GLY A 29 -20.65 15.60 -5.27
C GLY A 29 -19.72 15.09 -6.38
N ALA A 30 -20.29 14.31 -7.31
CA ALA A 30 -19.58 13.60 -8.38
C ALA A 30 -18.69 14.50 -9.25
N GLY A 31 -19.13 15.73 -9.54
CA GLY A 31 -18.39 16.67 -10.39
C GLY A 31 -17.04 17.15 -9.85
N ARG A 32 -16.77 16.93 -8.55
CA ARG A 32 -15.53 17.38 -7.90
C ARG A 32 -14.55 16.26 -7.59
N VAL A 33 -14.94 15.00 -7.75
CA VAL A 33 -14.13 13.84 -7.34
C VAL A 33 -12.72 13.87 -7.93
N GLY A 34 -12.59 14.07 -9.24
CA GLY A 34 -11.28 14.04 -9.90
C GLY A 34 -10.35 15.17 -9.46
N GLU A 35 -10.87 16.38 -9.21
CA GLU A 35 -10.10 17.49 -8.65
C GLU A 35 -9.63 17.18 -7.22
N LEU A 36 -10.57 16.76 -6.37
CA LEU A 36 -10.31 16.53 -4.95
C LEU A 36 -9.42 15.31 -4.71
N LEU A 37 -9.52 14.28 -5.55
CA LEU A 37 -8.63 13.11 -5.44
C LEU A 37 -7.18 13.48 -5.77
N ARG A 38 -6.94 14.32 -6.79
CA ARG A 38 -5.59 14.85 -7.06
C ARG A 38 -5.08 15.68 -5.88
N ALA A 39 -5.90 16.58 -5.35
CA ALA A 39 -5.52 17.39 -4.19
C ALA A 39 -5.27 16.52 -2.94
N TYR A 40 -6.01 15.43 -2.78
CA TYR A 40 -5.77 14.45 -1.70
C TYR A 40 -4.37 13.83 -1.81
N HIS A 41 -4.00 13.37 -3.01
CA HIS A 41 -2.67 12.78 -3.27
C HIS A 41 -1.52 13.74 -2.98
N GLU A 42 -1.72 15.05 -3.17
CA GLU A 42 -0.70 16.06 -2.86
C GLU A 42 -0.64 16.37 -1.35
N LEU A 43 -1.78 16.42 -0.68
CA LEU A 43 -1.90 16.82 0.72
C LEU A 43 -1.52 15.70 1.70
N GLU A 44 -1.93 14.47 1.44
CA GLU A 44 -1.74 13.34 2.35
C GLU A 44 -0.28 13.10 2.73
N PRO A 45 0.70 13.06 1.78
CA PRO A 45 2.11 12.96 2.14
C PRO A 45 2.66 14.18 2.90
N GLN A 46 2.07 15.37 2.71
CA GLN A 46 2.46 16.55 3.48
C GLN A 46 2.02 16.41 4.94
N VAL A 47 0.77 15.98 5.17
CA VAL A 47 0.22 15.72 6.51
C VAL A 47 1.02 14.66 7.26
N GLN A 48 1.45 13.59 6.58
CA GLN A 48 2.33 12.57 7.15
C GLN A 48 3.69 13.14 7.58
N ARG A 49 4.30 14.00 6.75
CA ARG A 49 5.59 14.63 7.08
C ARG A 49 5.53 15.63 8.23
N GLU A 50 4.40 16.31 8.42
CA GLU A 50 4.22 17.28 9.52
C GLU A 50 4.23 16.61 10.90
N ASP A 51 3.71 15.38 10.99
CA ASP A 51 3.65 14.65 12.25
C ASP A 51 3.69 13.13 11.95
N GLN A 52 4.88 12.56 12.03
CA GLN A 52 5.12 11.14 11.79
C GLN A 52 4.57 10.22 12.90
N THR A 53 4.09 10.79 14.02
CA THR A 53 3.47 10.04 15.11
C THR A 53 1.94 9.94 14.97
N ARG A 54 1.37 10.68 14.02
CA ARG A 54 -0.08 10.68 13.78
C ARG A 54 -0.52 9.33 13.23
N SER A 55 -1.63 8.80 13.76
CA SER A 55 -2.27 7.60 13.18
C SER A 55 -2.72 7.85 11.75
N TYR A 56 -2.86 6.81 10.94
CA TYR A 56 -3.33 6.95 9.56
C TYR A 56 -4.76 7.51 9.50
N ARG A 57 -5.63 7.13 10.43
CA ARG A 57 -6.96 7.78 10.60
C ARG A 57 -6.83 9.30 10.78
N GLY A 58 -5.87 9.71 11.62
CA GLY A 58 -5.60 11.12 11.85
C GLY A 58 -5.04 11.83 10.61
N VAL A 59 -4.20 11.16 9.82
CA VAL A 59 -3.71 11.69 8.53
C VAL A 59 -4.90 11.90 7.58
N MET A 60 -5.76 10.90 7.40
CA MET A 60 -6.96 11.00 6.56
C MET A 60 -7.90 12.12 7.01
N ALA A 61 -8.13 12.25 8.32
CA ALA A 61 -9.02 13.27 8.89
C ALA A 61 -8.48 14.69 8.62
N VAL A 62 -7.20 14.94 8.86
CA VAL A 62 -6.59 16.24 8.59
C VAL A 62 -6.59 16.54 7.10
N THR A 63 -6.34 15.55 6.25
CA THR A 63 -6.37 15.72 4.79
C THR A 63 -7.78 16.10 4.32
N LEU A 64 -8.83 15.41 4.80
CA LEU A 64 -10.22 15.77 4.50
C LEU A 64 -10.60 17.16 4.99
N ALA A 65 -10.15 17.55 6.20
CA ALA A 65 -10.37 18.90 6.72
C ALA A 65 -9.77 19.97 5.80
N ARG A 66 -8.55 19.75 5.29
CA ARG A 66 -7.88 20.66 4.33
C ARG A 66 -8.59 20.73 2.98
N LEU A 67 -9.28 19.67 2.58
CA LEU A 67 -10.13 19.66 1.39
C LEU A 67 -11.48 20.35 1.62
N GLY A 68 -11.77 20.79 2.86
CA GLY A 68 -12.99 21.52 3.21
C GLY A 68 -14.15 20.63 3.66
N ALA A 69 -13.87 19.41 4.13
CA ALA A 69 -14.92 18.57 4.72
C ALA A 69 -15.46 19.20 6.01
N PRO A 70 -16.79 19.12 6.25
CA PRO A 70 -17.39 19.57 7.51
C PRO A 70 -16.79 18.86 8.72
N ASP A 71 -16.71 19.52 9.88
CA ASP A 71 -16.07 18.99 11.09
C ASP A 71 -16.57 17.59 11.48
N GLN A 72 -17.87 17.33 11.37
CA GLN A 72 -18.48 16.04 11.68
C GLN A 72 -18.18 14.93 10.66
N GLU A 73 -17.57 15.26 9.52
CA GLU A 73 -17.26 14.33 8.43
C GLU A 73 -15.75 14.16 8.18
N GLN A 74 -14.90 14.82 8.96
CA GLN A 74 -13.45 14.73 8.76
C GLN A 74 -12.89 13.31 8.96
N ASP A 75 -13.54 12.47 9.75
CA ASP A 75 -13.18 11.07 9.98
C ASP A 75 -13.83 10.07 8.99
N ALA A 76 -14.54 10.55 7.96
CA ALA A 76 -15.31 9.72 7.03
C ALA A 76 -14.46 8.66 6.33
N LEU A 77 -13.25 8.99 5.87
CA LEU A 77 -12.34 8.02 5.25
C LEU A 77 -11.94 6.91 6.22
N GLY A 78 -11.56 7.28 7.46
CA GLY A 78 -11.18 6.29 8.47
C GLY A 78 -12.33 5.37 8.88
N ARG A 79 -13.58 5.86 8.84
CA ARG A 79 -14.79 5.05 9.08
C ARG A 79 -15.09 4.11 7.91
N SER A 80 -14.92 4.58 6.67
CA SER A 80 -15.27 3.81 5.48
C SER A 80 -14.21 2.79 5.05
N LEU A 81 -12.92 3.03 5.37
CA LEU A 81 -11.80 2.21 4.91
C LEU A 81 -11.98 0.70 5.18
N PRO A 82 -12.50 0.23 6.34
CA PRO A 82 -12.76 -1.19 6.55
C PRO A 82 -13.71 -1.83 5.52
N GLY A 83 -14.45 -1.01 4.78
CA GLY A 83 -15.37 -1.43 3.72
C GLY A 83 -14.78 -1.34 2.30
N TRP A 84 -13.51 -0.93 2.13
CA TRP A 84 -12.93 -0.82 0.79
C TRP A 84 -12.57 -2.20 0.23
N GLU A 85 -12.81 -2.38 -1.07
CA GLU A 85 -12.65 -3.68 -1.72
C GLU A 85 -11.22 -3.88 -2.23
N PRO A 86 -10.70 -5.11 -2.20
CA PRO A 86 -9.50 -5.45 -2.96
C PRO A 86 -9.78 -5.34 -4.47
N PHE A 87 -8.72 -5.13 -5.25
CA PHE A 87 -8.84 -5.30 -6.69
C PHE A 87 -9.19 -6.75 -7.02
N ALA A 88 -9.98 -6.95 -8.07
CA ALA A 88 -10.62 -8.23 -8.35
C ALA A 88 -9.64 -9.40 -8.55
N GLU A 89 -8.45 -9.10 -9.10
CA GLU A 89 -7.42 -10.10 -9.36
C GLU A 89 -6.58 -10.47 -8.14
N VAL A 90 -6.61 -9.65 -7.08
CA VAL A 90 -5.68 -9.77 -5.94
C VAL A 90 -5.75 -11.11 -5.23
N PRO A 91 -6.93 -11.64 -4.83
CA PRO A 91 -6.95 -12.92 -4.12
C PRO A 91 -6.33 -14.04 -4.93
N ALA A 92 -6.68 -14.15 -6.22
CA ALA A 92 -6.19 -15.21 -7.09
C ALA A 92 -4.66 -15.09 -7.34
N ALA A 93 -4.15 -13.87 -7.56
CA ALA A 93 -2.72 -13.64 -7.78
C ALA A 93 -1.87 -13.96 -6.53
N LEU A 94 -2.36 -13.64 -5.34
CA LEU A 94 -1.68 -13.97 -4.08
C LEU A 94 -1.66 -15.47 -3.81
N GLU A 95 -2.78 -16.18 -4.07
CA GLU A 95 -2.83 -17.63 -3.94
C GLU A 95 -1.92 -18.32 -4.95
N GLU A 96 -1.82 -17.83 -6.19
CA GLU A 96 -0.88 -18.32 -7.20
C GLU A 96 0.57 -18.13 -6.72
N ALA A 97 0.93 -16.97 -6.20
CA ALA A 97 2.28 -16.72 -5.65
C ALA A 97 2.60 -17.69 -4.49
N ARG A 98 1.64 -17.95 -3.60
CA ARG A 98 1.80 -18.95 -2.53
C ARG A 98 1.99 -20.36 -3.10
N ALA A 99 1.24 -20.75 -4.13
CA ALA A 99 1.38 -22.05 -4.80
C ALA A 99 2.75 -22.22 -5.45
N HIS A 100 3.40 -21.12 -5.87
CA HIS A 100 4.79 -21.07 -6.34
C HIS A 100 5.83 -21.10 -5.20
N GLY A 101 5.38 -21.17 -3.94
CA GLY A 101 6.25 -21.28 -2.76
C GLY A 101 6.71 -19.94 -2.18
N TRP A 102 6.07 -18.83 -2.56
CA TRP A 102 6.36 -17.52 -1.97
C TRP A 102 5.66 -17.35 -0.62
N ARG A 103 6.40 -16.86 0.37
CA ARG A 103 5.85 -16.36 1.64
C ARG A 103 5.47 -14.90 1.47
N LEU A 104 4.31 -14.51 1.99
CA LEU A 104 3.74 -13.19 1.78
C LEU A 104 3.78 -12.37 3.06
N ALA A 105 4.17 -11.09 2.95
CA ALA A 105 4.09 -10.15 4.05
C ALA A 105 3.54 -8.79 3.57
N VAL A 106 2.89 -8.02 4.47
CA VAL A 106 2.39 -6.67 4.17
C VAL A 106 3.18 -5.63 4.94
N LEU A 107 3.62 -4.57 4.25
CA LEU A 107 4.30 -3.39 4.78
C LEU A 107 3.45 -2.15 4.46
N SER A 108 2.69 -1.63 5.43
CA SER A 108 1.71 -0.58 5.14
C SER A 108 1.79 0.63 6.06
N ASN A 109 1.66 1.81 5.47
CA ASN A 109 1.56 3.10 6.16
C ASN A 109 0.16 3.29 6.76
N THR A 110 -0.24 2.43 7.72
CA THR A 110 -1.60 2.42 8.25
C THR A 110 -1.66 2.06 9.74
N ASP A 111 -2.87 2.06 10.28
CA ASP A 111 -3.19 1.58 11.60
C ASP A 111 -3.48 0.07 11.59
N ARG A 112 -3.18 -0.64 12.69
CA ARG A 112 -3.32 -2.11 12.77
C ARG A 112 -4.72 -2.59 12.45
N ASP A 113 -5.74 -2.01 13.07
CA ASP A 113 -7.13 -2.42 12.90
C ASP A 113 -7.67 -2.17 11.48
N LEU A 114 -7.17 -1.12 10.81
CA LEU A 114 -7.50 -0.83 9.42
C LEU A 114 -6.89 -1.88 8.48
N LEU A 115 -5.63 -2.25 8.73
CA LEU A 115 -5.00 -3.32 7.95
C LEU A 115 -5.70 -4.65 8.16
N ASP A 116 -6.00 -5.02 9.42
CA ASP A 116 -6.65 -6.29 9.73
C ASP A 116 -8.01 -6.42 9.02
N ALA A 117 -8.79 -5.34 8.96
CA ALA A 117 -10.04 -5.29 8.21
C ALA A 117 -9.81 -5.50 6.70
N SER A 118 -8.78 -4.86 6.13
CA SER A 118 -8.42 -5.01 4.71
C SER A 118 -7.95 -6.44 4.40
N LEU A 119 -7.12 -7.04 5.25
CA LEU A 119 -6.65 -8.42 5.07
C LEU A 119 -7.80 -9.43 5.16
N ALA A 120 -8.76 -9.21 6.04
CA ALA A 120 -9.97 -10.03 6.13
C ALA A 120 -10.81 -9.99 4.83
N ARG A 121 -10.85 -8.86 4.13
CA ARG A 121 -11.51 -8.72 2.83
C ARG A 121 -10.74 -9.37 1.69
N ILE A 122 -9.42 -9.28 1.70
CA ILE A 122 -8.56 -9.97 0.72
C ILE A 122 -8.74 -11.48 0.84
N GLY A 123 -8.89 -12.01 2.06
CA GLY A 123 -9.18 -13.42 2.33
C GLY A 123 -8.00 -14.36 2.10
N VAL A 124 -6.79 -13.85 1.82
CA VAL A 124 -5.55 -14.61 1.66
C VAL A 124 -4.65 -14.35 2.87
N GLY A 125 -4.04 -15.42 3.41
CA GLY A 125 -3.18 -15.31 4.59
C GLY A 125 -1.83 -14.67 4.27
N PHE A 126 -1.34 -13.83 5.19
CA PHE A 126 0.02 -13.29 5.18
C PHE A 126 0.75 -13.78 6.43
N GLU A 127 2.01 -14.17 6.29
CA GLU A 127 2.84 -14.65 7.39
C GLU A 127 3.25 -13.53 8.34
N LEU A 128 3.43 -12.32 7.80
CA LEU A 128 3.78 -11.12 8.55
C LEU A 128 2.99 -9.91 8.05
N SER A 129 2.68 -9.01 8.95
CA SER A 129 2.15 -7.70 8.62
C SER A 129 2.75 -6.64 9.53
N ILE A 130 3.28 -5.58 8.94
CA ILE A 130 3.97 -4.48 9.60
C ILE A 130 3.28 -3.18 9.25
N VAL A 131 2.88 -2.43 10.26
CA VAL A 131 2.15 -1.18 10.12
C VAL A 131 2.86 -0.01 10.79
N SER A 132 2.73 1.17 10.21
CA SER A 132 3.35 2.39 10.73
C SER A 132 2.95 2.71 12.17
N SER A 133 1.71 2.43 12.57
CA SER A 133 1.23 2.69 13.93
C SER A 133 1.94 1.86 15.03
N GLU A 134 2.52 0.71 14.68
CA GLU A 134 3.26 -0.12 15.64
C GLU A 134 4.75 0.20 15.68
N ILE A 135 5.33 0.58 14.54
CA ILE A 135 6.78 0.81 14.43
C ILE A 135 7.17 2.29 14.53
N GLY A 136 6.18 3.20 14.57
CA GLY A 136 6.42 4.64 14.62
C GLY A 136 7.18 5.19 13.39
N SER A 137 6.98 4.58 12.23
CA SER A 137 7.69 4.95 11.00
C SER A 137 6.79 4.81 9.78
N TYR A 138 6.77 5.82 8.93
CA TYR A 138 6.09 5.82 7.64
C TYR A 138 7.09 5.57 6.49
N LYS A 139 6.72 4.76 5.49
CA LYS A 139 7.41 4.75 4.19
C LYS A 139 7.36 6.17 3.59
N PRO A 140 8.42 6.66 2.97
CA PRO A 140 9.59 5.98 2.43
C PRO A 140 10.73 5.73 3.44
N SER A 141 10.55 6.00 4.73
CA SER A 141 11.56 5.62 5.74
C SER A 141 11.72 4.11 5.78
N ARG A 142 12.96 3.65 6.10
CA ARG A 142 13.34 2.23 6.00
C ARG A 142 12.77 1.33 7.10
N GLY A 143 12.01 1.88 8.06
CA GLY A 143 11.53 1.18 9.26
C GLY A 143 10.78 -0.12 8.95
N HIS A 144 9.87 -0.11 7.99
CA HIS A 144 9.09 -1.29 7.59
C HIS A 144 9.97 -2.46 7.12
N TRP A 145 10.93 -2.21 6.22
CA TRP A 145 11.84 -3.24 5.73
C TRP A 145 12.80 -3.72 6.82
N SER A 146 13.30 -2.80 7.68
CA SER A 146 14.16 -3.18 8.82
C SER A 146 13.43 -4.11 9.77
N GLU A 147 12.19 -3.82 10.11
CA GLU A 147 11.35 -4.64 10.97
C GLU A 147 10.98 -5.98 10.30
N PHE A 148 10.69 -5.95 8.99
CA PHE A 148 10.44 -7.17 8.21
C PHE A 148 11.64 -8.13 8.29
N PHE A 149 12.85 -7.67 7.97
CA PHE A 149 14.04 -8.52 8.01
C PHE A 149 14.35 -9.01 9.43
N ALA A 150 14.13 -8.17 10.46
CA ALA A 150 14.33 -8.56 11.85
C ALA A 150 13.37 -9.68 12.30
N ARG A 151 12.10 -9.64 11.86
CA ARG A 151 11.08 -10.64 12.24
C ARG A 151 11.13 -11.89 11.38
N SER A 152 11.38 -11.76 10.08
CA SER A 152 11.34 -12.89 9.15
C SER A 152 12.64 -13.69 9.13
N GLY A 153 13.79 -13.05 9.38
CA GLY A 153 15.10 -13.60 9.10
C GLY A 153 15.38 -13.81 7.60
N ALA A 154 14.57 -13.20 6.72
CA ALA A 154 14.70 -13.35 5.27
C ALA A 154 16.05 -12.82 4.78
N GLU A 155 16.60 -13.47 3.75
CA GLU A 155 17.75 -13.00 3.02
C GLU A 155 17.31 -12.03 1.92
N ARG A 156 18.10 -10.95 1.70
CA ARG A 156 17.73 -9.89 0.74
C ARG A 156 17.66 -10.41 -0.69
N GLU A 157 18.54 -11.34 -1.03
CA GLU A 157 18.66 -11.97 -2.34
C GLU A 157 17.44 -12.87 -2.69
N HIS A 158 16.64 -13.23 -1.67
CA HIS A 158 15.44 -14.05 -1.82
C HIS A 158 14.16 -13.26 -1.47
N HIS A 159 14.20 -11.94 -1.65
CA HIS A 159 13.12 -11.04 -1.32
C HIS A 159 12.80 -10.09 -2.48
N VAL A 160 11.50 -9.90 -2.74
CA VAL A 160 10.97 -8.93 -3.71
C VAL A 160 9.98 -8.02 -3.00
N HIS A 161 10.05 -6.71 -3.24
CA HIS A 161 9.04 -5.76 -2.79
C HIS A 161 8.08 -5.38 -3.91
N VAL A 162 6.78 -5.44 -3.63
CA VAL A 162 5.69 -5.17 -4.58
C VAL A 162 4.87 -4.00 -4.09
N GLY A 163 4.78 -2.91 -4.86
CA GLY A 163 4.03 -1.74 -4.46
C GLY A 163 3.58 -0.87 -5.62
N ALA A 164 2.55 -0.05 -5.40
CA ALA A 164 2.00 0.85 -6.40
C ALA A 164 2.65 2.25 -6.39
N SER A 165 3.35 2.62 -5.32
CA SER A 165 3.95 3.95 -5.19
C SER A 165 5.44 3.93 -5.51
N LEU A 166 5.85 4.68 -6.55
CA LEU A 166 7.29 4.89 -6.81
C LEU A 166 7.99 5.54 -5.61
N PHE A 167 7.34 6.51 -4.96
CA PHE A 167 7.92 7.25 -3.84
C PHE A 167 7.97 6.45 -2.53
N HIS A 168 6.87 5.75 -2.17
CA HIS A 168 6.80 5.06 -0.89
C HIS A 168 7.40 3.64 -0.92
N ASP A 169 7.42 3.00 -2.09
CA ASP A 169 7.75 1.57 -2.22
C ASP A 169 8.99 1.34 -3.08
N VAL A 170 8.94 1.69 -4.37
CA VAL A 170 9.98 1.32 -5.34
C VAL A 170 11.31 1.99 -5.02
N ALA A 171 11.33 3.33 -4.88
CA ALA A 171 12.56 4.06 -4.63
C ALA A 171 13.28 3.63 -3.33
N PRO A 172 12.59 3.54 -2.16
CA PRO A 172 13.25 3.11 -0.94
C PRO A 172 13.66 1.63 -0.95
N ALA A 173 12.90 0.72 -1.58
CA ALA A 173 13.26 -0.68 -1.71
C ALA A 173 14.49 -0.86 -2.61
N ALA A 174 14.54 -0.20 -3.76
CA ALA A 174 15.70 -0.19 -4.65
C ALA A 174 16.94 0.39 -3.96
N ALA A 175 16.80 1.46 -3.15
CA ALA A 175 17.88 2.03 -2.36
C ALA A 175 18.41 1.11 -1.24
N LEU A 176 17.66 0.05 -0.89
CA LEU A 176 18.09 -1.04 -0.01
C LEU A 176 18.72 -2.22 -0.77
N GLY A 177 18.78 -2.15 -2.11
CA GLY A 177 19.27 -3.23 -2.98
C GLY A 177 18.29 -4.39 -3.10
N LEU A 178 17.00 -4.15 -2.94
CA LEU A 178 15.96 -5.16 -3.07
C LEU A 178 15.40 -5.16 -4.50
N CYS A 179 15.03 -6.34 -4.99
CA CYS A 179 14.23 -6.44 -6.21
C CYS A 179 12.84 -5.81 -6.02
N THR A 180 12.33 -5.15 -7.05
CA THR A 180 11.08 -4.38 -7.01
C THR A 180 10.14 -4.75 -8.14
N ILE A 181 8.85 -4.92 -7.82
CA ILE A 181 7.77 -4.97 -8.80
C ILE A 181 6.88 -3.76 -8.56
N TRP A 182 6.78 -2.91 -9.56
CA TRP A 182 5.88 -1.77 -9.52
C TRP A 182 4.53 -2.11 -10.13
N ILE A 183 3.46 -1.87 -9.38
CA ILE A 183 2.08 -2.06 -9.85
C ILE A 183 1.55 -0.73 -10.38
N ASN A 184 1.82 -0.45 -11.63
CA ASN A 184 1.45 0.79 -12.32
C ASN A 184 0.01 0.76 -12.82
N ARG A 185 -0.96 0.92 -11.92
CA ARG A 185 -2.39 0.94 -12.27
C ARG A 185 -2.81 2.21 -12.99
N LEU A 186 -2.05 3.29 -12.84
CA LEU A 186 -2.41 4.61 -13.36
C LEU A 186 -1.73 4.95 -14.68
N GLY A 187 -0.78 4.14 -15.15
CA GLY A 187 -0.03 4.39 -16.38
C GLY A 187 0.93 5.58 -16.25
N GLU A 188 1.55 5.74 -15.08
CA GLU A 188 2.52 6.79 -14.80
C GLU A 188 3.88 6.47 -15.43
N GLU A 189 4.74 7.48 -15.60
CA GLU A 189 6.12 7.28 -16.03
C GLU A 189 6.96 6.74 -14.88
N ALA A 190 7.81 5.73 -15.18
CA ALA A 190 8.64 5.08 -14.17
C ALA A 190 9.91 5.90 -13.87
N GLU A 191 9.94 6.57 -12.73
CA GLU A 191 11.13 7.23 -12.20
C GLU A 191 11.14 7.13 -10.65
N PRO A 192 12.02 6.31 -10.05
CA PRO A 192 13.03 5.46 -10.68
C PRO A 192 12.46 4.23 -11.41
N GLN A 193 13.26 3.63 -12.27
CA GLN A 193 12.88 2.39 -12.96
C GLN A 193 12.80 1.23 -11.97
N PRO A 194 11.68 0.47 -11.92
CA PRO A 194 11.58 -0.78 -11.19
C PRO A 194 12.30 -1.92 -11.93
N ASP A 195 12.53 -3.05 -11.27
CA ASP A 195 13.04 -4.25 -11.96
C ASP A 195 11.97 -4.86 -12.88
N VAL A 196 10.70 -4.83 -12.44
CA VAL A 196 9.54 -5.26 -13.23
C VAL A 196 8.40 -4.26 -13.04
N GLU A 197 7.69 -3.95 -14.13
CA GLU A 197 6.43 -3.20 -14.13
C GLU A 197 5.26 -4.10 -14.52
N LEU A 198 4.19 -4.05 -13.74
CA LEU A 198 2.90 -4.68 -14.02
C LEU A 198 1.78 -3.64 -13.88
N HIS A 199 0.72 -3.74 -14.71
CA HIS A 199 -0.44 -2.84 -14.59
C HIS A 199 -1.52 -3.33 -13.61
N SER A 200 -1.37 -4.56 -13.11
CA SER A 200 -2.18 -5.20 -12.06
C SER A 200 -1.40 -6.36 -11.47
N LEU A 201 -1.94 -7.08 -10.49
CA LEU A 201 -1.28 -8.30 -9.99
C LEU A 201 -1.39 -9.51 -10.93
N ALA A 202 -2.04 -9.39 -12.07
CA ALA A 202 -2.04 -10.46 -13.07
C ALA A 202 -0.61 -10.79 -13.53
N GLY A 203 -0.20 -12.05 -13.45
CA GLY A 203 1.16 -12.48 -13.77
C GLY A 203 2.20 -12.23 -12.64
N LEU A 204 1.74 -11.92 -11.42
CA LEU A 204 2.61 -11.66 -10.29
C LEU A 204 3.57 -12.83 -10.00
N ALA A 205 3.06 -14.07 -9.96
CA ALA A 205 3.87 -15.24 -9.62
C ALA A 205 5.04 -15.44 -10.60
N GLN A 206 4.78 -15.27 -11.90
CA GLN A 206 5.80 -15.36 -12.95
C GLN A 206 6.82 -14.23 -12.84
N ALA A 207 6.37 -13.01 -12.53
CA ALA A 207 7.26 -11.87 -12.32
C ALA A 207 8.17 -12.09 -11.11
N LEU A 208 7.62 -12.57 -9.99
CA LEU A 208 8.40 -12.93 -8.81
C LEU A 208 9.44 -14.01 -9.11
N ASP A 209 9.05 -15.10 -9.78
CA ASP A 209 9.95 -16.20 -10.15
C ASP A 209 11.06 -15.76 -11.12
N SER A 210 10.81 -14.74 -11.94
CA SER A 210 11.84 -14.19 -12.84
C SER A 210 12.93 -13.41 -12.13
N LEU A 211 12.61 -12.80 -10.98
CA LEU A 211 13.54 -12.01 -10.17
C LEU A 211 14.31 -12.88 -9.15
N VAL A 212 13.65 -13.89 -8.61
CA VAL A 212 14.26 -14.84 -7.65
C VAL A 212 13.83 -16.25 -8.05
N PRO A 213 14.61 -16.93 -8.89
CA PRO A 213 14.30 -18.24 -9.41
C PRO A 213 14.35 -19.38 -8.37
#